data_5b41df51c7df40104b9161bf736d5136
#
_entry.id   5b41df51c7df40104b9161bf736d5136
#
_cell.length_a   1.000
_cell.length_b   1.000
_cell.length_c   1.000
_cell.angle_alpha   90.00
_cell.angle_beta   90.00
_cell.angle_gamma   90.00
#
_symmetry.space_group_name_H-M   'P 1'
#
loop_
_entity.id
_entity.type
_entity.pdbx_description
1 polymer ?
#
loop_
_entity_poly.entity_id
_entity_poly.type
_entity_poly.pdbx_seq_one_letter_code
_entity_poly.pdbx_strand_id
1 'polypeptide(L)'
;MKRLAQWLCILCVLTLLPLGAMADQLYILDTDSREITEAELWEWDRESLSFMFNEIFARHGFRFQPGGKYYVWFNSQPWYQALTQVDDQTAYLNTTALEWRNYDTIKKVMAEMEAVDHPYRRPANSTLKSWTDLTAPGQWMLSGFQYVTMNETEGVAVYSAPTIQSWRGANGRATMSTEGAVWASGWENGWLQVYYEIANGVRVGYVNGATLSRRPIPNSELQFAYQPTKLLAGCAITDDPLAQSSILTTLAEGQEVIYLTTAINQNGQVWDYVETTFTGQTVRGYIRSGFVLIPAETLPDLEPFPVGESI
;
A
#
# COMPACT_ATOMS: atom_id res chain seq x y z
N MET A 1 39.40 34.95 -31.46
CA MET A 1 37.93 34.74 -31.54
C MET A 1 37.48 33.30 -31.36
N LYS A 2 38.22 32.25 -31.79
CA LYS A 2 37.80 30.85 -31.62
C LYS A 2 37.75 30.34 -30.14
N ARG A 3 38.56 30.89 -29.24
CA ARG A 3 38.59 30.49 -27.82
C ARG A 3 37.48 31.10 -26.98
N LEU A 4 36.93 32.25 -27.38
CA LEU A 4 35.79 32.88 -26.68
C LEU A 4 34.49 32.14 -26.95
N ALA A 5 34.32 31.56 -28.13
CA ALA A 5 33.14 30.75 -28.49
C ALA A 5 33.08 29.41 -27.75
N GLN A 6 34.24 28.81 -27.43
CA GLN A 6 34.28 27.57 -26.66
C GLN A 6 33.84 27.79 -25.17
N TRP A 7 34.19 28.91 -24.58
CA TRP A 7 33.78 29.23 -23.21
C TRP A 7 32.30 29.61 -23.11
N LEU A 8 31.72 30.22 -24.16
CA LEU A 8 30.30 30.52 -24.21
C LEU A 8 29.45 29.25 -24.35
N CYS A 9 29.91 28.24 -25.09
CA CYS A 9 29.21 26.93 -25.18
C CYS A 9 29.25 26.15 -23.87
N ILE A 10 30.35 26.23 -23.11
CA ILE A 10 30.45 25.56 -21.80
C ILE A 10 29.56 26.24 -20.77
N LEU A 11 29.41 27.56 -20.82
CA LEU A 11 28.51 28.29 -19.93
C LEU A 11 27.01 28.02 -20.21
N CYS A 12 26.65 27.84 -21.51
CA CYS A 12 25.26 27.46 -21.87
C CYS A 12 24.89 26.01 -21.57
N VAL A 13 25.86 25.10 -21.46
CA VAL A 13 25.59 23.70 -21.09
C VAL A 13 25.40 23.56 -19.56
N LEU A 14 25.98 24.46 -18.77
CA LEU A 14 25.82 24.45 -17.29
C LEU A 14 24.49 25.06 -16.81
N THR A 15 23.75 25.75 -17.69
CA THR A 15 22.43 26.36 -17.32
C THR A 15 21.24 25.52 -17.77
N LEU A 16 21.46 24.35 -18.38
CA LEU A 16 20.44 23.35 -18.72
C LEU A 16 20.52 22.12 -17.80
N LEU A 17 20.90 22.33 -16.53
CA LEU A 17 20.41 21.40 -15.54
C LEU A 17 18.89 21.57 -15.53
N PRO A 18 18.09 20.53 -15.79
CA PRO A 18 16.67 20.62 -15.52
C PRO A 18 16.61 21.02 -14.05
N LEU A 19 16.03 22.21 -13.76
CA LEU A 19 15.38 22.37 -12.47
C LEU A 19 14.49 21.14 -12.40
N GLY A 20 14.90 20.14 -11.62
CA GLY A 20 14.04 19.02 -11.31
C GLY A 20 12.75 19.69 -10.90
N ALA A 21 11.69 19.47 -11.65
CA ALA A 21 10.36 19.75 -11.16
C ALA A 21 10.37 19.10 -9.79
N MET A 22 10.37 19.90 -8.71
CA MET A 22 10.01 19.43 -7.40
C MET A 22 8.65 18.83 -7.68
N ALA A 23 8.56 17.52 -7.71
CA ALA A 23 7.27 16.85 -7.76
C ALA A 23 6.50 17.49 -6.63
N ASP A 24 5.41 18.21 -6.97
CA ASP A 24 4.60 18.88 -5.96
C ASP A 24 4.35 17.85 -4.88
N GLN A 25 4.77 18.20 -3.67
CA GLN A 25 4.73 17.31 -2.54
C GLN A 25 3.26 17.05 -2.25
N LEU A 26 2.78 15.86 -2.65
CA LEU A 26 1.37 15.54 -2.60
C LEU A 26 1.00 15.14 -1.17
N TYR A 27 0.56 16.11 -0.40
CA TYR A 27 -0.11 15.89 0.88
C TYR A 27 -1.62 15.72 0.67
N ILE A 28 -2.26 14.96 1.54
CA ILE A 28 -3.73 14.81 1.51
C ILE A 28 -4.37 16.13 1.98
N LEU A 29 -3.86 16.68 3.07
CA LEU A 29 -4.21 18.02 3.56
C LEU A 29 -2.97 18.76 4.07
N ASP A 30 -3.03 20.06 4.00
CA ASP A 30 -1.98 21.01 4.45
C ASP A 30 -2.05 21.29 5.96
N THR A 31 -2.11 20.23 6.76
CA THR A 31 -2.25 20.27 8.22
C THR A 31 -1.08 20.91 8.95
N ASP A 32 0.06 21.07 8.29
CA ASP A 32 1.28 21.71 8.80
C ASP A 32 1.28 23.23 8.64
N SER A 33 0.44 23.78 7.79
CA SER A 33 0.48 25.19 7.40
C SER A 33 -0.77 26.00 7.77
N ARG A 34 -1.89 25.34 8.06
CA ARG A 34 -3.15 26.00 8.46
C ARG A 34 -4.00 25.13 9.38
N GLU A 35 -4.98 25.74 10.01
CA GLU A 35 -6.03 25.02 10.73
C GLU A 35 -7.03 24.41 9.75
N ILE A 36 -7.39 23.13 9.99
CA ILE A 36 -8.39 22.40 9.23
C ILE A 36 -9.74 22.49 9.93
N THR A 37 -10.80 22.78 9.17
CA THR A 37 -12.14 22.90 9.73
C THR A 37 -12.88 21.57 9.74
N GLU A 38 -13.77 21.38 10.72
CA GLU A 38 -14.65 20.20 10.77
C GLU A 38 -15.49 20.04 9.48
N ALA A 39 -16.02 21.16 8.96
CA ALA A 39 -16.82 21.15 7.72
C ALA A 39 -16.05 20.61 6.52
N GLU A 40 -14.75 20.93 6.42
CA GLU A 40 -13.87 20.43 5.37
C GLU A 40 -13.64 18.93 5.50
N LEU A 41 -13.50 18.43 6.74
CA LEU A 41 -13.29 17.00 7.00
C LEU A 41 -14.52 16.16 6.68
N TRP A 42 -15.74 16.68 6.89
CA TRP A 42 -16.99 16.01 6.55
C TRP A 42 -17.20 15.77 5.04
N GLU A 43 -16.41 16.42 4.18
CA GLU A 43 -16.42 16.18 2.74
C GLU A 43 -15.70 14.89 2.32
N TRP A 44 -14.98 14.25 3.23
CA TRP A 44 -14.17 13.06 2.97
C TRP A 44 -14.79 11.79 3.54
N ASP A 45 -14.44 10.62 2.98
CA ASP A 45 -14.74 9.36 3.64
C ASP A 45 -13.88 9.18 4.91
N ARG A 46 -14.34 8.35 5.83
CA ARG A 46 -13.68 8.17 7.14
C ARG A 46 -12.29 7.53 7.01
N GLU A 47 -12.07 6.70 6.01
CA GLU A 47 -10.75 6.12 5.76
C GLU A 47 -9.74 7.19 5.37
N SER A 48 -10.15 8.15 4.55
CA SER A 48 -9.29 9.28 4.17
C SER A 48 -8.85 10.09 5.38
N LEU A 49 -9.76 10.33 6.34
CA LEU A 49 -9.39 11.00 7.59
C LEU A 49 -8.34 10.21 8.37
N SER A 50 -8.41 8.88 8.35
CA SER A 50 -7.38 8.04 9.00
C SER A 50 -6.01 8.16 8.32
N PHE A 51 -5.95 8.38 7.01
CA PHE A 51 -4.71 8.67 6.31
C PHE A 51 -4.19 10.06 6.63
N MET A 52 -5.06 11.10 6.66
CA MET A 52 -4.70 12.47 7.04
C MET A 52 -4.14 12.54 8.46
N PHE A 53 -4.79 11.84 9.38
CA PHE A 53 -4.35 11.68 10.76
C PHE A 53 -2.93 11.11 10.87
N ASN A 54 -2.66 10.05 10.12
CA ASN A 54 -1.34 9.41 10.10
C ASN A 54 -0.30 10.21 9.30
N GLU A 55 -0.73 11.02 8.32
CA GLU A 55 0.15 11.88 7.53
C GLU A 55 0.86 12.93 8.41
N ILE A 56 0.20 13.44 9.44
CA ILE A 56 0.81 14.36 10.41
C ILE A 56 2.11 13.76 10.97
N PHE A 57 2.08 12.51 11.40
CA PHE A 57 3.27 11.83 11.94
C PHE A 57 4.23 11.37 10.84
N ALA A 58 3.70 10.97 9.68
CA ALA A 58 4.52 10.60 8.53
C ALA A 58 5.47 11.74 8.12
N ARG A 59 5.03 12.98 8.17
CA ARG A 59 5.85 14.16 7.87
C ARG A 59 7.03 14.33 8.81
N HIS A 60 6.92 13.80 10.02
CA HIS A 60 8.00 13.77 11.02
C HIS A 60 8.80 12.47 11.00
N GLY A 61 8.65 11.65 9.96
CA GLY A 61 9.43 10.43 9.77
C GLY A 61 8.95 9.23 10.58
N PHE A 62 7.73 9.26 11.12
CA PHE A 62 7.17 8.12 11.87
C PHE A 62 7.28 6.82 11.07
N ARG A 63 7.79 5.76 11.71
CA ARG A 63 7.97 4.45 11.09
C ARG A 63 6.72 3.61 11.24
N PHE A 64 5.97 3.45 10.16
CA PHE A 64 4.78 2.59 10.14
C PHE A 64 5.14 1.11 10.18
N GLN A 65 4.20 0.30 10.72
CA GLN A 65 4.35 -1.15 10.76
C GLN A 65 4.38 -1.72 9.35
N PRO A 66 5.40 -2.51 8.98
CA PRO A 66 5.47 -3.18 7.68
C PRO A 66 4.22 -4.00 7.39
N GLY A 67 3.75 -3.96 6.12
CA GLY A 67 2.54 -4.66 5.68
C GLY A 67 1.24 -3.91 5.93
N GLY A 68 1.19 -2.94 6.84
CA GLY A 68 0.00 -2.11 7.07
C GLY A 68 -0.29 -1.16 5.89
N LYS A 69 -1.56 -0.73 5.75
CA LYS A 69 -2.00 0.16 4.66
C LYS A 69 -1.26 1.50 4.67
N TYR A 70 -0.98 2.05 5.84
CA TYR A 70 -0.21 3.30 5.98
C TYR A 70 1.25 3.12 5.57
N TYR A 71 1.87 1.99 5.96
CA TYR A 71 3.20 1.65 5.49
C TYR A 71 3.27 1.64 3.97
N VAL A 72 2.34 0.94 3.31
CA VAL A 72 2.27 0.86 1.84
C VAL A 72 2.11 2.24 1.24
N TRP A 73 1.16 3.03 1.72
CA TRP A 73 0.89 4.36 1.19
C TRP A 73 2.05 5.33 1.39
N PHE A 74 2.53 5.51 2.62
CA PHE A 74 3.58 6.51 2.89
C PHE A 74 4.93 6.12 2.29
N ASN A 75 5.31 4.84 2.31
CA ASN A 75 6.52 4.40 1.60
C ASN A 75 6.44 4.56 0.09
N SER A 76 5.29 4.86 -0.45
CA SER A 76 5.13 5.20 -1.84
C SER A 76 5.38 6.66 -2.13
N GLN A 77 5.27 7.50 -1.15
CA GLN A 77 5.42 8.93 -1.36
C GLN A 77 6.90 9.32 -1.39
N PRO A 78 7.38 9.99 -2.47
CA PRO A 78 8.78 10.39 -2.57
C PRO A 78 9.24 11.26 -1.40
N TRP A 79 8.35 12.10 -0.88
CA TRP A 79 8.66 12.96 0.26
C TRP A 79 8.91 12.17 1.55
N TYR A 80 8.17 11.07 1.78
CA TYR A 80 8.35 10.23 2.95
C TYR A 80 9.62 9.37 2.82
N GLN A 81 9.91 8.85 1.63
CA GLN A 81 11.13 8.08 1.34
C GLN A 81 12.41 8.90 1.57
N ALA A 82 12.35 10.21 1.35
CA ALA A 82 13.47 11.12 1.57
C ALA A 82 13.74 11.41 3.06
N LEU A 83 12.80 11.08 3.97
CA LEU A 83 12.93 11.36 5.39
C LEU A 83 13.73 10.26 6.11
N THR A 84 14.47 10.66 7.14
CA THR A 84 15.01 9.72 8.12
C THR A 84 13.86 9.19 8.97
N GLN A 85 13.63 7.88 8.93
CA GLN A 85 12.62 7.26 9.76
C GLN A 85 13.03 7.26 11.23
N VAL A 86 12.12 7.64 12.08
CA VAL A 86 12.30 7.78 13.54
C VAL A 86 11.30 6.91 14.30
N ASP A 87 11.54 6.74 15.59
CA ASP A 87 10.57 6.09 16.48
C ASP A 87 9.37 6.99 16.79
N ASP A 88 8.37 6.40 17.40
CA ASP A 88 7.09 7.02 17.73
C ASP A 88 7.29 8.28 18.60
N GLN A 89 8.13 8.17 19.64
CA GLN A 89 8.37 9.26 20.56
C GLN A 89 9.02 10.46 19.87
N THR A 90 9.97 10.21 18.98
CA THR A 90 10.67 11.26 18.24
C THR A 90 9.72 11.96 17.26
N ALA A 91 8.91 11.22 16.51
CA ALA A 91 7.92 11.81 15.61
C ALA A 91 6.91 12.68 16.38
N TYR A 92 6.47 12.21 17.53
CA TYR A 92 5.58 12.90 18.43
C TYR A 92 6.14 14.24 18.92
N LEU A 93 7.38 14.24 19.39
CA LEU A 93 8.06 15.45 19.88
C LEU A 93 8.29 16.50 18.78
N ASN A 94 8.38 16.06 17.54
CA ASN A 94 8.57 16.94 16.40
C ASN A 94 7.25 17.54 15.87
N THR A 95 6.10 16.98 16.25
CA THR A 95 4.78 17.46 15.82
C THR A 95 4.49 18.82 16.43
N THR A 96 4.13 19.78 15.59
CA THR A 96 3.91 21.18 15.99
C THR A 96 2.57 21.37 16.73
N ALA A 97 2.43 22.50 17.45
CA ALA A 97 1.18 22.82 18.12
C ALA A 97 -0.01 23.02 17.14
N LEU A 98 0.25 23.44 15.90
CA LEU A 98 -0.78 23.53 14.85
C LEU A 98 -1.24 22.13 14.41
N GLU A 99 -0.29 21.26 14.15
CA GLU A 99 -0.57 19.89 13.74
C GLU A 99 -1.32 19.12 14.84
N TRP A 100 -0.99 19.35 16.12
CA TRP A 100 -1.74 18.78 17.24
C TRP A 100 -3.20 19.24 17.27
N ARG A 101 -3.48 20.53 17.03
CA ARG A 101 -4.87 21.01 16.92
C ARG A 101 -5.60 20.34 15.75
N ASN A 102 -4.93 20.22 14.62
CA ASN A 102 -5.51 19.52 13.45
C ASN A 102 -5.74 18.04 13.72
N TYR A 103 -4.80 17.39 14.42
CA TYR A 103 -4.97 16.02 14.90
C TYR A 103 -6.23 15.85 15.75
N ASP A 104 -6.42 16.71 16.76
CA ASP A 104 -7.59 16.68 17.63
C ASP A 104 -8.89 16.92 16.84
N THR A 105 -8.89 17.82 15.88
CA THR A 105 -10.03 18.09 15.01
C THR A 105 -10.37 16.87 14.15
N ILE A 106 -9.38 16.23 13.54
CA ILE A 106 -9.57 15.02 12.73
C ILE A 106 -10.11 13.88 13.61
N LYS A 107 -9.49 13.65 14.77
CA LYS A 107 -9.91 12.59 15.73
C LYS A 107 -11.36 12.78 16.17
N LYS A 108 -11.75 14.00 16.50
CA LYS A 108 -13.13 14.37 16.86
C LYS A 108 -14.11 14.02 15.73
N VAL A 109 -13.85 14.50 14.51
CA VAL A 109 -14.74 14.28 13.36
C VAL A 109 -14.82 12.79 13.02
N MET A 110 -13.72 12.03 13.09
CA MET A 110 -13.74 10.58 12.87
C MET A 110 -14.66 9.87 13.86
N ALA A 111 -14.65 10.27 15.14
CA ALA A 111 -15.53 9.71 16.16
C ALA A 111 -17.01 10.07 15.92
N GLU A 112 -17.30 11.30 15.50
CA GLU A 112 -18.64 11.74 15.13
C GLU A 112 -19.16 11.01 13.89
N MET A 113 -18.30 10.80 12.86
CA MET A 113 -18.63 10.01 11.68
C MET A 113 -18.95 8.56 12.02
N GLU A 114 -18.24 7.96 12.95
CA GLU A 114 -18.51 6.61 13.42
C GLU A 114 -19.88 6.53 14.12
N ALA A 115 -20.20 7.51 14.95
CA ALA A 115 -21.49 7.57 15.69
C ALA A 115 -22.71 7.69 14.75
N VAL A 116 -22.55 8.25 13.55
CA VAL A 116 -23.61 8.42 12.55
C VAL A 116 -23.50 7.44 11.37
N ASP A 117 -22.64 6.42 11.47
CA ASP A 117 -22.41 5.42 10.42
C ASP A 117 -22.03 6.06 9.07
N HIS A 118 -21.21 7.09 9.11
CA HIS A 118 -20.69 7.73 7.90
C HIS A 118 -19.84 6.74 7.10
N PRO A 119 -19.89 6.72 5.75
CA PRO A 119 -19.17 5.75 4.95
C PRO A 119 -17.69 5.68 5.28
N TYR A 120 -17.22 4.51 5.66
CA TYR A 120 -15.79 4.28 5.94
C TYR A 120 -14.95 4.49 4.69
N ARG A 121 -15.43 3.98 3.56
CA ARG A 121 -14.86 4.21 2.23
C ARG A 121 -15.90 4.84 1.33
N ARG A 122 -15.44 5.65 0.39
CA ARG A 122 -16.33 6.31 -0.56
C ARG A 122 -17.13 5.28 -1.36
N PRO A 123 -18.48 5.26 -1.26
CA PRO A 123 -19.31 4.43 -2.12
C PRO A 123 -19.18 4.84 -3.60
N ALA A 124 -19.44 3.89 -4.51
CA ALA A 124 -19.56 4.19 -5.92
C ALA A 124 -20.63 5.29 -6.15
N ASN A 125 -20.31 6.28 -6.98
CA ASN A 125 -21.18 7.45 -7.26
C ASN A 125 -21.42 8.41 -6.07
N SER A 126 -20.65 8.30 -4.99
CA SER A 126 -20.67 9.28 -3.90
C SER A 126 -19.94 10.57 -4.30
N THR A 127 -20.37 11.70 -3.72
CA THR A 127 -19.69 13.00 -3.83
C THR A 127 -18.56 13.16 -2.81
N LEU A 128 -18.42 12.20 -1.87
CA LEU A 128 -17.34 12.24 -0.89
C LEU A 128 -15.99 12.18 -1.60
N LYS A 129 -15.04 12.94 -1.10
CA LYS A 129 -13.64 12.85 -1.49
C LYS A 129 -13.01 11.60 -0.89
N SER A 130 -11.99 11.07 -1.54
CA SER A 130 -11.19 9.95 -1.02
C SER A 130 -9.71 10.21 -1.26
N TRP A 131 -8.86 9.75 -0.33
CA TRP A 131 -7.41 9.74 -0.50
C TRP A 131 -6.99 9.01 -1.78
N THR A 132 -7.81 8.08 -2.26
CA THR A 132 -7.56 7.35 -3.50
C THR A 132 -7.63 8.23 -4.74
N ASP A 133 -8.26 9.40 -4.66
CA ASP A 133 -8.31 10.37 -5.76
C ASP A 133 -6.94 11.04 -6.00
N LEU A 134 -6.05 10.98 -5.00
CA LEU A 134 -4.70 11.53 -5.05
C LEU A 134 -3.69 10.54 -5.62
N THR A 135 -4.10 9.31 -5.89
CA THR A 135 -3.22 8.29 -6.43
C THR A 135 -3.02 8.51 -7.92
N ALA A 136 -1.81 8.85 -8.33
CA ALA A 136 -1.50 9.07 -9.74
C ALA A 136 -1.47 7.75 -10.51
N PRO A 137 -2.17 7.63 -11.66
CA PRO A 137 -2.08 6.48 -12.52
C PRO A 137 -0.62 6.19 -12.94
N GLY A 138 -0.21 4.93 -12.96
CA GLY A 138 1.14 4.52 -13.35
C GLY A 138 2.20 4.64 -12.25
N GLN A 139 1.86 5.18 -11.11
CA GLN A 139 2.78 5.35 -10.00
C GLN A 139 3.18 4.01 -9.34
N TRP A 140 2.41 2.96 -9.59
CA TRP A 140 2.55 1.68 -8.93
C TRP A 140 2.19 0.53 -9.86
N MET A 141 3.10 -0.35 -10.08
CA MET A 141 2.82 -1.69 -10.52
C MET A 141 3.32 -2.64 -9.45
N LEU A 142 2.40 -3.11 -8.59
CA LEU A 142 2.74 -4.07 -7.55
C LEU A 142 4.00 -3.66 -6.77
N SER A 143 3.88 -2.60 -6.02
CA SER A 143 4.92 -2.07 -5.15
C SER A 143 5.59 -3.19 -4.35
N GLY A 144 6.92 -3.12 -4.26
CA GLY A 144 7.72 -4.10 -3.56
C GLY A 144 8.19 -5.29 -4.39
N PHE A 145 7.68 -5.48 -5.62
CA PHE A 145 8.19 -6.53 -6.49
C PHE A 145 9.42 -6.05 -7.29
N GLN A 146 10.46 -6.87 -7.32
CA GLN A 146 11.69 -6.64 -8.07
C GLN A 146 11.89 -7.76 -9.06
N TYR A 147 12.45 -7.43 -10.22
CA TYR A 147 12.86 -8.45 -11.19
C TYR A 147 13.88 -9.41 -10.57
N VAL A 148 13.65 -10.70 -10.76
CA VAL A 148 14.55 -11.76 -10.28
C VAL A 148 14.91 -12.71 -11.40
N THR A 149 16.15 -13.17 -11.41
CA THR A 149 16.59 -14.24 -12.30
C THR A 149 16.45 -15.56 -11.57
N MET A 150 15.63 -16.44 -12.14
CA MET A 150 15.48 -17.83 -11.71
C MET A 150 16.00 -18.73 -12.83
N ASN A 151 16.78 -19.73 -12.50
CA ASN A 151 17.42 -20.64 -13.49
C ASN A 151 16.98 -22.07 -13.24
N GLU A 152 15.69 -22.26 -13.06
CA GLU A 152 15.14 -23.61 -12.92
C GLU A 152 14.93 -24.21 -14.33
N THR A 153 15.32 -25.46 -14.49
CA THR A 153 15.22 -26.18 -15.79
C THR A 153 13.82 -26.67 -16.08
N GLU A 154 12.96 -26.71 -15.10
CA GLU A 154 11.58 -27.17 -15.22
C GLU A 154 10.61 -26.09 -14.69
N GLY A 155 9.34 -26.22 -15.04
CA GLY A 155 8.30 -25.32 -14.51
C GLY A 155 8.17 -25.45 -13.00
N VAL A 156 8.16 -24.31 -12.32
CA VAL A 156 8.08 -24.22 -10.86
C VAL A 156 6.63 -24.21 -10.43
N ALA A 157 6.27 -25.02 -9.44
CA ALA A 157 4.93 -25.08 -8.88
C ALA A 157 4.58 -23.78 -8.15
N VAL A 158 3.41 -23.20 -8.48
CA VAL A 158 2.91 -21.97 -7.85
C VAL A 158 1.65 -22.26 -7.06
N TYR A 159 1.54 -21.61 -5.93
CA TYR A 159 0.49 -21.72 -4.94
C TYR A 159 -0.13 -20.36 -4.67
N SER A 160 -1.41 -20.29 -4.33
CA SER A 160 -2.06 -19.02 -4.01
C SER A 160 -1.71 -18.47 -2.62
N ALA A 161 -1.20 -19.33 -1.72
CA ALA A 161 -0.77 -18.98 -0.37
C ALA A 161 0.50 -19.79 -0.01
N PRO A 162 1.27 -19.40 1.02
CA PRO A 162 2.53 -20.02 1.39
C PRO A 162 2.34 -21.37 2.11
N THR A 163 1.60 -22.27 1.50
CA THR A 163 1.37 -23.65 1.97
C THR A 163 1.10 -24.60 0.80
N ILE A 164 1.57 -25.83 0.90
CA ILE A 164 1.31 -26.89 -0.10
C ILE A 164 -0.17 -27.28 -0.19
N GLN A 165 -0.97 -26.91 0.78
CA GLN A 165 -2.41 -27.17 0.83
C GLN A 165 -3.23 -26.05 0.18
N SER A 166 -2.59 -24.99 -0.31
CA SER A 166 -3.29 -23.88 -0.94
C SER A 166 -3.70 -24.20 -2.37
N TRP A 167 -4.64 -23.41 -2.86
CA TRP A 167 -5.17 -23.54 -4.21
C TRP A 167 -4.09 -23.32 -5.28
N ARG A 168 -4.12 -24.09 -6.35
CA ARG A 168 -3.15 -24.08 -7.45
C ARG A 168 -3.81 -24.00 -8.82
N GLY A 169 -4.79 -23.14 -8.99
CA GLY A 169 -5.56 -23.04 -10.23
C GLY A 169 -6.66 -24.10 -10.32
N ALA A 170 -7.56 -23.95 -11.30
CA ALA A 170 -8.75 -24.79 -11.48
C ALA A 170 -8.42 -26.28 -11.68
N ASN A 171 -7.25 -26.58 -12.21
CA ASN A 171 -6.79 -27.97 -12.45
C ASN A 171 -5.81 -28.48 -11.37
N GLY A 172 -5.54 -27.70 -10.32
CA GLY A 172 -4.62 -28.04 -9.23
C GLY A 172 -3.14 -28.11 -9.62
N ARG A 173 -2.74 -27.56 -10.76
CA ARG A 173 -1.40 -27.73 -11.35
C ARG A 173 -0.73 -26.45 -11.81
N ALA A 174 -1.08 -25.29 -11.21
CA ALA A 174 -0.44 -24.04 -11.59
C ALA A 174 1.08 -24.13 -11.49
N THR A 175 1.76 -23.75 -12.57
CA THR A 175 3.21 -23.69 -12.70
C THR A 175 3.58 -22.41 -13.44
N MET A 176 4.76 -21.87 -13.17
CA MET A 176 5.36 -20.79 -13.94
C MET A 176 6.61 -21.28 -14.65
N SER A 177 6.90 -20.71 -15.83
CA SER A 177 8.20 -20.84 -16.46
C SER A 177 9.16 -19.82 -15.85
N THR A 178 10.41 -20.19 -15.68
CA THR A 178 11.47 -19.27 -15.25
C THR A 178 12.27 -18.72 -16.43
N GLU A 179 11.92 -19.09 -17.67
CA GLU A 179 12.46 -18.49 -18.89
C GLU A 179 11.86 -17.12 -19.19
N GLY A 180 10.67 -16.85 -18.67
CA GLY A 180 10.00 -15.54 -18.75
C GLY A 180 10.41 -14.59 -17.63
N ALA A 181 9.81 -13.39 -17.65
CA ALA A 181 10.02 -12.41 -16.62
C ALA A 181 9.31 -12.82 -15.32
N VAL A 182 10.07 -12.85 -14.23
CA VAL A 182 9.57 -13.10 -12.87
C VAL A 182 9.99 -11.95 -11.98
N TRP A 183 9.07 -11.49 -11.17
CA TRP A 183 9.34 -10.52 -10.11
C TRP A 183 9.02 -11.15 -8.77
N ALA A 184 9.77 -10.78 -7.73
CA ALA A 184 9.55 -11.26 -6.37
C ALA A 184 9.49 -10.08 -5.39
N SER A 185 8.62 -10.19 -4.41
CA SER A 185 8.49 -9.18 -3.34
C SER A 185 9.30 -9.54 -2.09
N GLY A 186 9.40 -10.81 -1.76
CA GLY A 186 10.10 -11.28 -0.57
C GLY A 186 9.65 -12.67 -0.13
N TRP A 187 10.08 -13.03 1.06
CA TRP A 187 9.88 -14.35 1.65
C TRP A 187 8.88 -14.32 2.80
N GLU A 188 8.11 -15.36 2.91
CA GLU A 188 7.21 -15.60 4.02
C GLU A 188 7.31 -17.07 4.43
N ASN A 189 7.87 -17.34 5.61
CA ASN A 189 8.04 -18.70 6.14
C ASN A 189 8.73 -19.67 5.17
N GLY A 190 9.72 -19.20 4.42
CA GLY A 190 10.44 -19.99 3.43
C GLY A 190 9.76 -20.10 2.06
N TRP A 191 8.67 -19.37 1.83
CA TRP A 191 7.99 -19.24 0.55
C TRP A 191 8.31 -17.91 -0.10
N LEU A 192 8.63 -17.91 -1.40
CA LEU A 192 8.88 -16.71 -2.17
C LEU A 192 7.57 -16.23 -2.80
N GLN A 193 7.14 -15.02 -2.50
CA GLN A 193 6.04 -14.39 -3.22
C GLN A 193 6.52 -13.89 -4.57
N VAL A 194 5.87 -14.32 -5.63
CA VAL A 194 6.22 -14.02 -7.01
C VAL A 194 5.06 -13.40 -7.77
N TYR A 195 5.42 -12.57 -8.74
CA TYR A 195 4.56 -12.05 -9.77
C TYR A 195 5.13 -12.53 -11.13
N TYR A 196 4.33 -13.20 -11.92
CA TYR A 196 4.80 -13.86 -13.13
C TYR A 196 3.79 -13.76 -14.27
N GLU A 197 4.28 -13.82 -15.49
CA GLU A 197 3.47 -13.75 -16.71
C GLU A 197 2.77 -15.09 -16.98
N ILE A 198 1.54 -14.98 -17.48
CA ILE A 198 0.73 -16.07 -18.03
C ILE A 198 0.24 -15.66 -19.43
N ALA A 199 -0.36 -16.59 -20.17
CA ALA A 199 -0.80 -16.34 -21.55
C ALA A 199 -1.69 -15.11 -21.73
N ASN A 200 -2.51 -14.76 -20.74
CA ASN A 200 -3.49 -13.66 -20.83
C ASN A 200 -3.34 -12.63 -19.69
N GLY A 201 -2.14 -12.43 -19.18
CA GLY A 201 -1.89 -11.46 -18.12
C GLY A 201 -0.80 -11.90 -17.17
N VAL A 202 -0.98 -11.63 -15.91
CA VAL A 202 -0.02 -11.91 -14.85
C VAL A 202 -0.73 -12.53 -13.65
N ARG A 203 0.04 -13.14 -12.76
CA ARG A 203 -0.45 -13.69 -11.48
C ARG A 203 0.51 -13.39 -10.36
N VAL A 204 -0.05 -13.20 -9.18
CA VAL A 204 0.68 -13.24 -7.91
C VAL A 204 0.47 -14.60 -7.27
N GLY A 205 1.53 -15.19 -6.73
CA GLY A 205 1.47 -16.47 -6.04
C GLY A 205 2.73 -16.74 -5.24
N TYR A 206 2.86 -17.95 -4.75
CA TYR A 206 3.96 -18.37 -3.89
C TYR A 206 4.67 -19.58 -4.45
N VAL A 207 5.98 -19.56 -4.36
CA VAL A 207 6.85 -20.70 -4.70
C VAL A 207 7.49 -21.22 -3.42
N ASN A 208 7.47 -22.53 -3.24
CA ASN A 208 8.16 -23.14 -2.11
C ASN A 208 9.68 -23.03 -2.32
N GLY A 209 10.35 -22.29 -1.44
CA GLY A 209 11.80 -22.07 -1.51
C GLY A 209 12.63 -23.35 -1.41
N ALA A 210 12.10 -24.40 -0.79
CA ALA A 210 12.77 -25.70 -0.71
C ALA A 210 12.87 -26.42 -2.08
N THR A 211 12.09 -26.02 -3.08
CA THR A 211 12.11 -26.57 -4.43
C THR A 211 13.00 -25.79 -5.39
N LEU A 212 13.56 -24.68 -4.97
CA LEU A 212 14.43 -23.84 -5.79
C LEU A 212 15.89 -24.27 -5.70
N SER A 213 16.60 -24.26 -6.84
CA SER A 213 18.02 -24.59 -6.92
C SER A 213 18.89 -23.59 -6.13
N ARG A 214 18.44 -22.39 -6.00
CA ARG A 214 19.06 -21.32 -5.19
C ARG A 214 18.00 -20.33 -4.69
N ARG A 215 18.31 -19.62 -3.60
CA ARG A 215 17.45 -18.55 -3.08
C ARG A 215 17.62 -17.30 -3.94
N PRO A 216 16.61 -16.85 -4.70
CA PRO A 216 16.67 -15.59 -5.42
C PRO A 216 16.70 -14.38 -4.46
N ILE A 217 17.20 -13.26 -4.96
CA ILE A 217 17.03 -11.95 -4.34
C ILE A 217 15.67 -11.39 -4.82
N PRO A 218 14.86 -10.73 -3.98
CA PRO A 218 15.18 -10.15 -2.67
C PRO A 218 15.23 -11.15 -1.52
N ASN A 219 15.98 -10.80 -0.47
CA ASN A 219 16.07 -11.58 0.78
C ASN A 219 15.18 -11.01 1.89
N SER A 220 14.35 -10.01 1.59
CA SER A 220 13.43 -9.41 2.56
C SER A 220 12.37 -10.41 3.02
N GLU A 221 12.08 -10.42 4.32
CA GLU A 221 10.94 -11.16 4.85
C GLU A 221 9.69 -10.29 4.72
N LEU A 222 8.62 -10.89 4.17
CA LEU A 222 7.32 -10.24 4.06
C LEU A 222 6.63 -10.21 5.43
N GLN A 223 6.05 -9.08 5.73
CA GLN A 223 5.23 -8.90 6.93
C GLN A 223 3.86 -8.39 6.49
N PHE A 224 2.83 -9.12 6.87
CA PHE A 224 1.44 -8.78 6.62
C PHE A 224 0.71 -8.45 7.91
N ALA A 225 -0.42 -7.75 7.80
CA ALA A 225 -1.22 -7.34 8.95
C ALA A 225 -1.92 -8.52 9.66
N TYR A 226 -2.26 -9.59 8.92
CA TYR A 226 -2.99 -10.77 9.42
C TYR A 226 -4.23 -10.43 10.24
N GLN A 227 -4.99 -9.44 9.80
CA GLN A 227 -6.13 -8.93 10.54
C GLN A 227 -7.44 -9.64 10.15
N PRO A 228 -8.08 -10.37 11.06
CA PRO A 228 -9.40 -10.94 10.83
C PRO A 228 -10.44 -9.85 10.58
N THR A 229 -11.25 -10.02 9.54
CA THR A 229 -12.32 -9.10 9.17
C THR A 229 -13.43 -9.84 8.43
N LYS A 230 -14.51 -9.12 8.09
CA LYS A 230 -15.64 -9.65 7.33
C LYS A 230 -15.89 -8.81 6.10
N LEU A 231 -16.43 -9.46 5.07
CA LEU A 231 -16.89 -8.78 3.87
C LEU A 231 -18.18 -8.00 4.14
N LEU A 232 -18.19 -6.75 3.70
CA LEU A 232 -19.35 -5.84 3.77
C LEU A 232 -20.37 -6.12 2.67
N ALA A 233 -19.94 -6.75 1.57
CA ALA A 233 -20.78 -7.17 0.44
C ALA A 233 -20.09 -8.30 -0.31
N GLY A 234 -20.86 -9.06 -1.10
CA GLY A 234 -20.31 -10.09 -1.97
C GLY A 234 -19.38 -9.50 -3.04
N CYS A 235 -18.23 -10.14 -3.27
CA CYS A 235 -17.25 -9.67 -4.24
C CYS A 235 -16.44 -10.83 -4.86
N ALA A 236 -15.79 -10.53 -5.98
CA ALA A 236 -14.82 -11.46 -6.59
C ALA A 236 -13.45 -11.28 -5.93
N ILE A 237 -12.76 -12.39 -5.69
CA ILE A 237 -11.33 -12.41 -5.38
C ILE A 237 -10.56 -12.79 -6.65
N THR A 238 -9.50 -12.07 -6.94
CA THR A 238 -8.70 -12.20 -8.16
C THR A 238 -7.26 -12.58 -7.86
N ASP A 239 -6.56 -13.11 -8.84
CA ASP A 239 -5.17 -13.58 -8.71
C ASP A 239 -4.11 -12.47 -8.80
N ASP A 240 -4.53 -11.27 -9.17
CA ASP A 240 -3.69 -10.07 -9.21
C ASP A 240 -4.57 -8.81 -9.07
N PRO A 241 -4.01 -7.64 -8.75
CA PRO A 241 -4.75 -6.39 -8.62
C PRO A 241 -4.86 -5.61 -9.94
N LEU A 242 -4.75 -6.25 -11.10
CA LEU A 242 -4.82 -5.59 -12.39
C LEU A 242 -6.25 -5.56 -12.94
N ALA A 243 -6.51 -4.66 -13.89
CA ALA A 243 -7.85 -4.46 -14.44
C ALA A 243 -8.42 -5.67 -15.20
N GLN A 244 -7.56 -6.60 -15.64
CA GLN A 244 -7.93 -7.80 -16.39
C GLN A 244 -7.59 -9.09 -15.66
N SER A 245 -7.55 -9.03 -14.33
CA SER A 245 -7.23 -10.17 -13.47
C SER A 245 -8.25 -11.31 -13.59
N SER A 246 -7.77 -12.53 -13.40
CA SER A 246 -8.64 -13.70 -13.38
C SER A 246 -9.34 -13.85 -12.03
N ILE A 247 -10.65 -14.12 -12.07
CA ILE A 247 -11.42 -14.41 -10.86
C ILE A 247 -11.06 -15.81 -10.35
N LEU A 248 -10.60 -15.90 -9.10
CA LEU A 248 -10.34 -17.15 -8.42
C LEU A 248 -11.64 -17.78 -7.91
N THR A 249 -12.46 -16.95 -7.25
CA THR A 249 -13.78 -17.32 -6.74
C THR A 249 -14.60 -16.06 -6.39
N THR A 250 -15.85 -16.27 -6.02
CA THR A 250 -16.70 -15.21 -5.47
C THR A 250 -16.91 -15.46 -3.98
N LEU A 251 -16.76 -14.42 -3.19
CA LEU A 251 -16.95 -14.41 -1.75
C LEU A 251 -18.31 -13.81 -1.42
N ALA A 252 -18.95 -14.34 -0.37
CA ALA A 252 -20.25 -13.85 0.07
C ALA A 252 -20.14 -12.69 1.07
N GLU A 253 -21.18 -11.87 1.16
CA GLU A 253 -21.35 -10.91 2.25
C GLU A 253 -21.26 -11.60 3.62
N GLY A 254 -20.61 -10.96 4.57
CA GLY A 254 -20.39 -11.49 5.92
C GLY A 254 -19.36 -12.62 6.03
N GLN A 255 -18.81 -13.09 4.90
CA GLN A 255 -17.75 -14.11 4.92
C GLN A 255 -16.52 -13.57 5.64
N GLU A 256 -15.95 -14.40 6.52
CA GLU A 256 -14.71 -14.08 7.23
C GLU A 256 -13.52 -14.21 6.29
N VAL A 257 -12.64 -13.22 6.33
CA VAL A 257 -11.39 -13.17 5.59
C VAL A 257 -10.30 -12.60 6.51
N ILE A 258 -9.04 -12.84 6.16
CA ILE A 258 -7.89 -12.22 6.83
C ILE A 258 -7.35 -11.16 5.88
N TYR A 259 -7.40 -9.90 6.29
CA TYR A 259 -6.73 -8.81 5.58
C TYR A 259 -5.22 -8.92 5.79
N LEU A 260 -4.47 -8.85 4.70
CA LEU A 260 -3.02 -8.97 4.68
C LEU A 260 -2.33 -7.62 4.42
N THR A 261 -2.73 -6.93 3.35
CA THR A 261 -2.17 -5.62 2.98
C THR A 261 -3.05 -4.94 1.95
N THR A 262 -2.75 -3.67 1.65
CA THR A 262 -3.35 -2.94 0.53
C THR A 262 -2.35 -2.83 -0.61
N ALA A 263 -2.82 -2.96 -1.83
CA ALA A 263 -2.05 -2.72 -3.05
C ALA A 263 -2.72 -1.61 -3.88
N ILE A 264 -1.89 -0.84 -4.57
CA ILE A 264 -2.36 0.19 -5.51
C ILE A 264 -1.79 -0.18 -6.88
N ASN A 265 -2.64 -0.37 -7.87
CA ASN A 265 -2.19 -0.75 -9.20
C ASN A 265 -1.78 0.45 -10.06
N GLN A 266 -1.24 0.19 -11.26
CA GLN A 266 -0.77 1.21 -12.19
C GLN A 266 -1.85 2.21 -12.66
N ASN A 267 -3.12 1.92 -12.39
CA ASN A 267 -4.24 2.80 -12.72
C ASN A 267 -4.74 3.60 -11.50
N GLY A 268 -3.99 3.58 -10.40
CA GLY A 268 -4.37 4.23 -9.16
C GLY A 268 -5.52 3.53 -8.42
N GLN A 269 -5.86 2.30 -8.78
CA GLN A 269 -6.94 1.57 -8.15
C GLN A 269 -6.45 0.84 -6.91
N VAL A 270 -7.19 0.97 -5.83
CA VAL A 270 -6.87 0.35 -4.54
C VAL A 270 -7.50 -1.03 -4.45
N TRP A 271 -6.70 -1.98 -4.01
CA TRP A 271 -7.07 -3.37 -3.82
C TRP A 271 -6.63 -3.83 -2.43
N ASP A 272 -7.41 -4.69 -1.82
CA ASP A 272 -7.06 -5.33 -0.57
C ASP A 272 -6.61 -6.76 -0.84
N TYR A 273 -5.42 -7.13 -0.37
CA TYR A 273 -4.91 -8.49 -0.44
C TYR A 273 -5.40 -9.25 0.79
N VAL A 274 -6.12 -10.31 0.55
CA VAL A 274 -6.80 -11.08 1.60
C VAL A 274 -6.51 -12.56 1.51
N GLU A 275 -6.62 -13.25 2.65
CA GLU A 275 -6.60 -14.70 2.74
C GLU A 275 -7.98 -15.21 3.15
N THR A 276 -8.42 -16.29 2.53
CA THR A 276 -9.67 -16.98 2.84
C THR A 276 -9.55 -18.48 2.61
N THR A 277 -10.62 -19.23 2.91
CA THR A 277 -10.71 -20.65 2.59
C THR A 277 -11.76 -20.84 1.50
N PHE A 278 -11.37 -21.55 0.44
CA PHE A 278 -12.27 -21.94 -0.64
C PHE A 278 -12.14 -23.46 -0.90
N THR A 279 -13.26 -24.18 -0.87
CA THR A 279 -13.31 -25.65 -1.01
C THR A 279 -12.31 -26.40 -0.10
N GLY A 280 -12.11 -25.90 1.13
CA GLY A 280 -11.17 -26.50 2.09
C GLY A 280 -9.69 -26.18 1.85
N GLN A 281 -9.38 -25.33 0.88
CA GLN A 281 -8.02 -24.89 0.58
C GLN A 281 -7.83 -23.42 0.95
N THR A 282 -6.66 -23.06 1.44
CA THR A 282 -6.29 -21.64 1.65
C THR A 282 -6.12 -20.97 0.28
N VAL A 283 -6.70 -19.80 0.13
CA VAL A 283 -6.61 -18.94 -1.06
C VAL A 283 -6.24 -17.55 -0.63
N ARG A 284 -5.24 -16.98 -1.27
CA ARG A 284 -4.95 -15.53 -1.21
C ARG A 284 -5.24 -14.90 -2.55
N GLY A 285 -5.71 -13.68 -2.51
CA GLY A 285 -5.97 -12.90 -3.71
C GLY A 285 -6.39 -11.50 -3.38
N TYR A 286 -6.73 -10.78 -4.42
CA TYR A 286 -7.06 -9.36 -4.35
C TYR A 286 -8.56 -9.16 -4.49
N ILE A 287 -9.11 -8.32 -3.65
CA ILE A 287 -10.47 -7.80 -3.77
C ILE A 287 -10.42 -6.29 -3.95
N ARG A 288 -11.40 -5.73 -4.64
CA ARG A 288 -11.50 -4.27 -4.73
C ARG A 288 -11.63 -3.68 -3.34
N SER A 289 -10.93 -2.60 -3.11
CA SER A 289 -11.04 -1.83 -1.89
C SER A 289 -12.49 -1.38 -1.65
N GLY A 290 -12.92 -1.41 -0.38
CA GLY A 290 -14.29 -1.05 0.01
C GLY A 290 -15.17 -2.25 0.36
N PHE A 291 -14.70 -3.47 0.14
CA PHE A 291 -15.44 -4.69 0.50
C PHE A 291 -15.06 -5.27 1.87
N VAL A 292 -13.98 -4.82 2.48
CA VAL A 292 -13.61 -5.19 3.86
C VAL A 292 -13.57 -3.96 4.75
N LEU A 293 -14.01 -4.14 5.99
CA LEU A 293 -13.78 -3.18 7.05
C LEU A 293 -12.35 -3.41 7.56
N ILE A 294 -11.45 -2.50 7.24
CA ILE A 294 -10.11 -2.48 7.82
C ILE A 294 -10.20 -1.53 9.00
N PRO A 295 -10.16 -2.03 10.25
CA PRO A 295 -10.10 -1.16 11.40
C PRO A 295 -8.95 -0.16 11.22
N ALA A 296 -9.18 1.09 11.57
CA ALA A 296 -8.09 2.05 11.62
C ALA A 296 -7.01 1.46 12.53
N GLU A 297 -5.78 1.32 12.04
CA GLU A 297 -4.64 1.20 12.93
C GLU A 297 -4.64 2.51 13.71
N THR A 298 -5.22 2.49 14.88
CA THR A 298 -5.07 3.58 15.82
C THR A 298 -3.61 3.52 16.26
N LEU A 299 -2.87 4.60 16.02
CA LEU A 299 -1.69 4.85 16.85
C LEU A 299 -2.16 4.63 18.30
N PRO A 300 -1.35 3.95 19.14
CA PRO A 300 -1.71 3.82 20.55
C PRO A 300 -2.17 5.18 21.06
N ASP A 301 -3.24 5.23 21.85
CA ASP A 301 -3.72 6.46 22.49
C ASP A 301 -2.60 7.04 23.35
N LEU A 302 -1.70 7.74 22.68
CA LEU A 302 -0.68 8.51 23.35
C LEU A 302 -1.38 9.81 23.75
N GLU A 303 -1.68 9.93 25.02
CA GLU A 303 -2.12 11.21 25.58
C GLU A 303 -1.10 12.26 25.15
N PRO A 304 -1.55 13.39 24.62
CA PRO A 304 -0.62 14.49 24.32
C PRO A 304 0.16 14.79 25.61
N PHE A 305 1.48 14.81 25.51
CA PHE A 305 2.28 15.28 26.65
C PHE A 305 1.72 16.62 27.11
N PRO A 306 1.42 16.81 28.41
CA PRO A 306 1.00 18.10 28.90
C PRO A 306 2.04 19.10 28.45
N VAL A 307 1.62 20.03 27.59
CA VAL A 307 2.44 21.18 27.19
C VAL A 307 2.80 21.85 28.50
N GLY A 308 4.05 21.72 28.92
CA GLY A 308 4.52 22.25 30.18
C GLY A 308 4.13 23.71 30.29
N GLU A 309 3.45 24.02 31.38
CA GLU A 309 3.29 25.40 31.78
C GLU A 309 4.65 26.06 31.71
N SER A 310 4.76 27.08 30.88
CA SER A 310 5.97 27.90 30.76
C SER A 310 6.35 28.41 32.15
N ILE A 311 7.53 27.97 32.61
CA ILE A 311 8.21 28.56 33.78
C ILE A 311 8.70 29.97 33.43
#